data_6992bff5797910bc8ef06fb098083983
#
_entry.id   6992bff5797910bc8ef06fb098083983
#
_cell.length_a   1.000
_cell.length_b   1.000
_cell.length_c   1.000
_cell.angle_alpha   90.00
_cell.angle_beta   90.00
_cell.angle_gamma   90.00
#
_symmetry.space_group_name_H-M   'P 1'
#
loop_
_entity.id
_entity.type
_entity.pdbx_description
1 polymer ?
#
loop_
_entity_poly.entity_id
_entity_poly.type
_entity_poly.pdbx_seq_one_letter_code
_entity_poly.pdbx_strand_id
1 'polypeptide(L)'
;MISPEINVPALKENSIVELPVSRIVSFGAFLSAQTGNNADDILLHNGQQTSEIKEGDLVKVFLYHDPKHRLTASMRLPKLEIGEVGYAEVIMTTRFGAFVDVGTERGIFLPYSEMIEPVQKGQKIWIKLYEDKTGRLAVTTHVEEDIRRLARPCKELNVGDKITGTVYNITRQGIFIITRERWIGFLHNSNINTVIKLGQELIGRITFIREDGHVNISLRQTKEREMNHDMAVLIDCMNQHNGLLPYTDKSDSKLIKLNLRMSKSAVSYTHLRAHETAANLV
;
A
#
# COMPACT_ATOMS: atom_id res chain seq x y z
N MET A 1 -36.88 -9.76 -42.00
CA MET A 1 -36.49 -8.90 -40.85
C MET A 1 -35.52 -9.77 -40.02
N ILE A 2 -34.25 -9.44 -40.12
CA ILE A 2 -33.20 -10.11 -39.32
C ILE A 2 -33.27 -9.44 -37.96
N SER A 3 -33.67 -10.17 -36.91
CA SER A 3 -33.56 -9.70 -35.53
C SER A 3 -32.08 -9.44 -35.25
N PRO A 4 -31.70 -8.31 -34.64
CA PRO A 4 -30.33 -8.13 -34.24
C PRO A 4 -30.00 -9.23 -33.21
N GLU A 5 -28.97 -10.03 -33.49
CA GLU A 5 -28.38 -10.91 -32.50
C GLU A 5 -27.92 -10.03 -31.36
N ILE A 6 -28.65 -10.08 -30.24
CA ILE A 6 -28.22 -9.45 -29.00
C ILE A 6 -27.00 -10.27 -28.55
N ASN A 7 -25.82 -9.68 -28.72
CA ASN A 7 -24.58 -10.27 -28.22
C ASN A 7 -24.62 -10.26 -26.70
N VAL A 8 -25.16 -11.33 -26.09
CA VAL A 8 -25.25 -11.48 -24.64
C VAL A 8 -23.80 -11.62 -24.14
N PRO A 9 -23.27 -10.66 -23.41
CA PRO A 9 -21.92 -10.80 -22.85
C PRO A 9 -21.92 -12.04 -21.97
N ALA A 10 -20.93 -12.91 -22.16
CA ALA A 10 -20.81 -14.12 -21.36
C ALA A 10 -20.68 -13.71 -19.89
N LEU A 11 -21.70 -14.05 -19.09
CA LEU A 11 -21.77 -13.72 -17.66
C LEU A 11 -20.63 -14.44 -16.92
N LYS A 12 -19.71 -13.70 -16.35
CA LYS A 12 -18.51 -14.20 -15.69
C LYS A 12 -18.38 -13.64 -14.30
N GLU A 13 -17.79 -14.41 -13.40
CA GLU A 13 -17.41 -13.87 -12.10
C GLU A 13 -16.41 -12.71 -12.25
N ASN A 14 -16.40 -11.81 -11.27
CA ASN A 14 -15.55 -10.61 -11.26
C ASN A 14 -15.74 -9.70 -12.48
N SER A 15 -16.96 -9.61 -13.00
CA SER A 15 -17.33 -8.68 -14.07
C SER A 15 -18.47 -7.75 -13.63
N ILE A 16 -18.55 -6.58 -14.25
CA ILE A 16 -19.66 -5.64 -14.08
C ILE A 16 -20.53 -5.71 -15.31
N VAL A 17 -21.82 -5.95 -15.10
CA VAL A 17 -22.82 -6.07 -16.16
C VAL A 17 -24.10 -5.31 -15.78
N GLU A 18 -24.91 -4.97 -16.80
CA GLU A 18 -26.26 -4.45 -16.61
C GLU A 18 -27.27 -5.55 -17.01
N LEU A 19 -28.13 -5.92 -16.06
CA LEU A 19 -29.09 -6.99 -16.27
C LEU A 19 -30.50 -6.52 -15.87
N PRO A 20 -31.55 -6.93 -16.63
CA PRO A 20 -32.92 -6.62 -16.27
C PRO A 20 -33.41 -7.50 -15.11
N VAL A 21 -34.20 -6.93 -14.20
CA VAL A 21 -34.87 -7.64 -13.14
C VAL A 21 -36.00 -8.50 -13.73
N SER A 22 -35.86 -9.81 -13.66
CA SER A 22 -36.84 -10.77 -14.16
C SER A 22 -38.02 -10.96 -13.21
N ARG A 23 -37.74 -11.09 -11.91
CA ARG A 23 -38.76 -11.28 -10.88
C ARG A 23 -38.23 -10.91 -9.49
N ILE A 24 -39.13 -10.51 -8.61
CA ILE A 24 -38.83 -10.21 -7.23
C ILE A 24 -39.38 -11.34 -6.33
N VAL A 25 -38.57 -11.72 -5.34
CA VAL A 25 -38.92 -12.74 -4.34
C VAL A 25 -38.63 -12.24 -2.92
N SER A 26 -39.11 -12.92 -1.89
CA SER A 26 -38.99 -12.46 -0.50
C SER A 26 -37.53 -12.25 -0.02
N PHE A 27 -36.56 -12.98 -0.58
CA PHE A 27 -35.14 -12.93 -0.20
C PHE A 27 -34.24 -12.17 -1.19
N GLY A 28 -34.82 -11.62 -2.29
CA GLY A 28 -34.06 -10.88 -3.30
C GLY A 28 -34.79 -10.72 -4.62
N ALA A 29 -34.04 -10.51 -5.68
CA ALA A 29 -34.51 -10.46 -7.05
C ALA A 29 -33.70 -11.40 -7.93
N PHE A 30 -34.32 -11.90 -8.98
CA PHE A 30 -33.62 -12.61 -10.04
C PHE A 30 -33.40 -11.69 -11.23
N LEU A 31 -32.18 -11.65 -11.70
CA LEU A 31 -31.76 -10.88 -12.88
C LEU A 31 -31.70 -11.83 -14.07
N SER A 32 -32.33 -11.45 -15.16
CA SER A 32 -32.34 -12.28 -16.37
C SER A 32 -30.95 -12.42 -16.96
N ALA A 33 -30.52 -13.66 -17.14
CA ALA A 33 -29.28 -13.97 -17.89
C ALA A 33 -29.45 -13.82 -19.41
N GLN A 34 -30.67 -13.49 -19.89
CA GLN A 34 -31.04 -13.33 -21.31
C GLN A 34 -30.79 -14.59 -22.16
N THR A 35 -30.72 -15.77 -21.53
CA THR A 35 -30.58 -17.08 -22.21
C THR A 35 -31.91 -17.63 -22.70
N GLY A 36 -33.01 -17.03 -22.30
CA GLY A 36 -34.37 -17.54 -22.53
C GLY A 36 -34.79 -18.65 -21.53
N ASN A 37 -33.91 -19.01 -20.60
CA ASN A 37 -34.16 -20.00 -19.56
C ASN A 37 -34.10 -19.35 -18.17
N ASN A 38 -35.21 -19.29 -17.46
CA ASN A 38 -35.28 -18.69 -16.12
C ASN A 38 -34.45 -19.43 -15.05
N ALA A 39 -33.99 -20.66 -15.36
CA ALA A 39 -33.09 -21.41 -14.47
C ALA A 39 -31.67 -20.79 -14.44
N ASP A 40 -31.29 -20.03 -15.45
CA ASP A 40 -30.00 -19.37 -15.57
C ASP A 40 -30.01 -17.97 -14.92
N ASP A 41 -31.19 -17.48 -14.47
CA ASP A 41 -31.32 -16.17 -13.82
C ASP A 41 -30.42 -16.05 -12.60
N ILE A 42 -29.79 -14.90 -12.44
CA ILE A 42 -28.80 -14.62 -11.41
C ILE A 42 -29.49 -14.02 -10.18
N LEU A 43 -29.24 -14.58 -9.01
CA LEU A 43 -29.78 -14.06 -7.75
C LEU A 43 -29.05 -12.77 -7.33
N LEU A 44 -29.81 -11.71 -7.07
CA LEU A 44 -29.43 -10.51 -6.36
C LEU A 44 -30.15 -10.52 -4.98
N HIS A 45 -29.42 -10.94 -3.94
CA HIS A 45 -29.96 -11.03 -2.59
C HIS A 45 -30.32 -9.66 -2.03
N ASN A 46 -31.36 -9.55 -1.17
CA ASN A 46 -31.78 -8.25 -0.56
C ASN A 46 -30.63 -7.52 0.12
N GLY A 47 -29.75 -8.22 0.83
CA GLY A 47 -28.57 -7.64 1.47
C GLY A 47 -27.50 -7.08 0.52
N GLN A 48 -27.61 -7.37 -0.79
CA GLN A 48 -26.70 -6.88 -1.84
C GLN A 48 -27.32 -5.77 -2.70
N GLN A 49 -28.57 -5.39 -2.42
CA GLN A 49 -29.24 -4.27 -3.05
C GLN A 49 -28.87 -2.98 -2.33
N THR A 50 -28.55 -1.94 -3.06
CA THR A 50 -28.20 -0.61 -2.54
C THR A 50 -29.32 0.40 -2.72
N SER A 51 -30.36 0.05 -3.48
CA SER A 51 -31.60 0.80 -3.71
C SER A 51 -32.77 -0.15 -3.94
N GLU A 52 -33.99 0.37 -3.82
CA GLU A 52 -35.19 -0.39 -4.22
C GLU A 52 -35.17 -0.61 -5.74
N ILE A 53 -35.61 -1.80 -6.15
CA ILE A 53 -35.70 -2.22 -7.54
C ILE A 53 -37.06 -2.81 -7.83
N LYS A 54 -37.50 -2.76 -9.09
CA LYS A 54 -38.77 -3.29 -9.59
C LYS A 54 -38.54 -4.25 -10.75
N GLU A 55 -39.52 -5.11 -11.00
CA GLU A 55 -39.48 -5.98 -12.19
C GLU A 55 -39.38 -5.12 -13.45
N GLY A 56 -38.49 -5.51 -14.36
CA GLY A 56 -38.21 -4.80 -15.59
C GLY A 56 -37.12 -3.72 -15.47
N ASP A 57 -36.70 -3.33 -14.26
CA ASP A 57 -35.61 -2.37 -14.08
C ASP A 57 -34.29 -2.96 -14.62
N LEU A 58 -33.47 -2.13 -15.25
CA LEU A 58 -32.10 -2.48 -15.64
C LEU A 58 -31.14 -2.09 -14.51
N VAL A 59 -30.47 -3.06 -13.94
CA VAL A 59 -29.58 -2.85 -12.80
C VAL A 59 -28.14 -3.18 -13.12
N LYS A 60 -27.23 -2.29 -12.74
CA LYS A 60 -25.79 -2.49 -12.87
C LYS A 60 -25.29 -3.25 -11.65
N VAL A 61 -24.67 -4.41 -11.89
CA VAL A 61 -24.24 -5.32 -10.83
C VAL A 61 -22.84 -5.86 -11.08
N PHE A 62 -22.18 -6.17 -9.98
CA PHE A 62 -20.95 -6.95 -9.94
C PHE A 62 -21.30 -8.42 -9.74
N LEU A 63 -20.75 -9.30 -10.58
CA LEU A 63 -20.97 -10.75 -10.52
C LEU A 63 -19.85 -11.44 -9.73
N TYR A 64 -20.23 -12.33 -8.82
CA TYR A 64 -19.31 -13.14 -8.02
C TYR A 64 -19.88 -14.53 -7.73
N HIS A 65 -19.05 -15.48 -7.30
CA HIS A 65 -19.54 -16.78 -6.84
C HIS A 65 -19.84 -16.75 -5.34
N ASP A 66 -21.01 -17.26 -4.96
CA ASP A 66 -21.38 -17.49 -3.56
C ASP A 66 -20.59 -18.69 -2.96
N PRO A 67 -20.73 -19.00 -1.64
CA PRO A 67 -20.06 -20.15 -1.02
C PRO A 67 -20.39 -21.49 -1.64
N LYS A 68 -21.51 -21.61 -2.38
CA LYS A 68 -21.94 -22.81 -3.10
C LYS A 68 -21.51 -22.82 -4.58
N HIS A 69 -20.60 -21.91 -4.97
CA HIS A 69 -20.10 -21.75 -6.33
C HIS A 69 -21.18 -21.37 -7.37
N ARG A 70 -22.28 -20.72 -6.95
CA ARG A 70 -23.29 -20.22 -7.87
C ARG A 70 -23.00 -18.77 -8.21
N LEU A 71 -23.14 -18.42 -9.50
CA LEU A 71 -22.98 -17.03 -9.94
C LEU A 71 -24.10 -16.17 -9.31
N THR A 72 -23.71 -15.09 -8.63
CA THR A 72 -24.59 -14.24 -7.82
C THR A 72 -24.25 -12.78 -8.10
N ALA A 73 -25.21 -11.90 -7.97
CA ALA A 73 -25.08 -10.48 -8.25
C ALA A 73 -25.00 -9.64 -6.96
N SER A 74 -24.29 -8.52 -7.03
CA SER A 74 -24.28 -7.48 -6.01
C SER A 74 -24.35 -6.10 -6.66
N MET A 75 -25.17 -5.20 -6.12
CA MET A 75 -25.17 -3.78 -6.50
C MET A 75 -24.01 -3.01 -5.85
N ARG A 76 -23.23 -3.64 -4.97
CA ARG A 76 -21.98 -3.07 -4.43
C ARG A 76 -20.87 -3.18 -5.45
N LEU A 77 -20.68 -2.12 -6.21
CA LEU A 77 -19.64 -2.03 -7.23
C LEU A 77 -18.28 -1.70 -6.61
N PRO A 78 -17.16 -2.00 -7.30
CA PRO A 78 -15.85 -1.50 -6.91
C PRO A 78 -15.87 0.01 -6.71
N LYS A 79 -15.15 0.50 -5.71
CA LYS A 79 -14.94 1.95 -5.46
C LYS A 79 -13.97 2.59 -6.44
N LEU A 80 -13.22 1.77 -7.18
CA LEU A 80 -12.27 2.19 -8.20
C LEU A 80 -12.86 1.90 -9.58
N GLU A 81 -12.61 2.79 -10.52
CA GLU A 81 -12.87 2.56 -11.94
C GLU A 81 -11.75 1.71 -12.58
N ILE A 82 -12.07 1.08 -13.72
CA ILE A 82 -11.05 0.34 -14.49
C ILE A 82 -9.96 1.32 -14.93
N GLY A 83 -8.70 1.00 -14.61
CA GLY A 83 -7.55 1.86 -14.86
C GLY A 83 -7.23 2.82 -13.70
N GLU A 84 -8.08 2.92 -12.70
CA GLU A 84 -7.86 3.79 -11.55
C GLU A 84 -6.94 3.13 -10.50
N VAL A 85 -6.12 3.97 -9.86
CA VAL A 85 -5.20 3.58 -8.78
C VAL A 85 -5.80 3.94 -7.43
N GLY A 86 -5.78 3.01 -6.50
CA GLY A 86 -6.27 3.21 -5.14
C GLY A 86 -5.39 2.54 -4.08
N TYR A 87 -5.64 2.91 -2.83
CA TYR A 87 -4.96 2.34 -1.68
C TYR A 87 -5.95 1.44 -0.93
N ALA A 88 -5.69 0.13 -0.92
CA ALA A 88 -6.67 -0.88 -0.50
C ALA A 88 -6.03 -1.95 0.38
N GLU A 89 -6.86 -2.64 1.18
CA GLU A 89 -6.44 -3.64 2.14
C GLU A 89 -6.50 -5.06 1.55
N VAL A 90 -5.47 -5.85 1.80
CA VAL A 90 -5.43 -7.29 1.50
C VAL A 90 -6.28 -8.04 2.52
N ILE A 91 -7.42 -8.59 2.11
CA ILE A 91 -8.35 -9.29 3.01
C ILE A 91 -8.06 -10.78 3.15
N MET A 92 -7.44 -11.38 2.14
CA MET A 92 -7.11 -12.80 2.15
C MET A 92 -5.92 -13.10 1.23
N THR A 93 -5.10 -14.09 1.62
CA THR A 93 -4.05 -14.65 0.77
C THR A 93 -4.32 -16.11 0.46
N THR A 94 -3.98 -16.56 -0.72
CA THR A 94 -4.16 -17.93 -1.22
C THR A 94 -2.86 -18.44 -1.86
N ARG A 95 -2.85 -19.71 -2.26
CA ARG A 95 -1.71 -20.28 -3.02
C ARG A 95 -1.55 -19.73 -4.45
N PHE A 96 -2.48 -18.93 -4.95
CA PHE A 96 -2.45 -18.37 -6.31
C PHE A 96 -2.28 -16.85 -6.35
N GLY A 97 -2.46 -16.17 -5.20
CA GLY A 97 -2.46 -14.73 -5.10
C GLY A 97 -3.15 -14.25 -3.85
N ALA A 98 -3.69 -13.05 -3.88
CA ALA A 98 -4.41 -12.43 -2.78
C ALA A 98 -5.76 -11.86 -3.26
N PHE A 99 -6.61 -11.51 -2.30
CA PHE A 99 -7.83 -10.74 -2.54
C PHE A 99 -7.73 -9.40 -1.81
N VAL A 100 -8.12 -8.34 -2.51
CA VAL A 100 -7.99 -6.96 -2.05
C VAL A 100 -9.38 -6.34 -1.95
N ASP A 101 -9.65 -5.65 -0.84
CA ASP A 101 -10.91 -4.93 -0.63
C ASP A 101 -10.96 -3.65 -1.47
N VAL A 102 -11.77 -3.68 -2.49
CA VAL A 102 -12.11 -2.51 -3.31
C VAL A 102 -13.57 -2.08 -3.12
N GLY A 103 -14.23 -2.56 -2.07
CA GLY A 103 -15.63 -2.27 -1.76
C GLY A 103 -16.64 -3.25 -2.35
N THR A 104 -16.19 -4.30 -3.02
CA THR A 104 -17.03 -5.42 -3.48
C THR A 104 -17.23 -6.45 -2.39
N GLU A 105 -18.25 -7.34 -2.55
CA GLU A 105 -18.61 -8.32 -1.51
C GLU A 105 -17.47 -9.28 -1.12
N ARG A 106 -16.60 -9.64 -2.05
CA ARG A 106 -15.53 -10.61 -1.81
C ARG A 106 -14.12 -10.13 -2.07
N GLY A 107 -13.97 -8.85 -2.38
CA GLY A 107 -12.70 -8.32 -2.87
C GLY A 107 -12.38 -8.78 -4.29
N ILE A 108 -11.36 -8.17 -4.88
CA ILE A 108 -10.87 -8.46 -6.23
C ILE A 108 -9.54 -9.20 -6.15
N PHE A 109 -9.33 -10.11 -7.08
CA PHE A 109 -8.15 -10.97 -7.11
C PHE A 109 -6.89 -10.20 -7.57
N LEU A 110 -5.80 -10.40 -6.82
CA LEU A 110 -4.44 -9.96 -7.13
C LEU A 110 -3.58 -11.20 -7.42
N PRO A 111 -3.29 -11.51 -8.68
CA PRO A 111 -2.44 -12.64 -9.04
C PRO A 111 -1.00 -12.46 -8.56
N TYR A 112 -0.26 -13.52 -8.31
CA TYR A 112 1.17 -13.42 -7.97
C TYR A 112 2.01 -12.76 -9.07
N SER A 113 1.67 -12.98 -10.34
CA SER A 113 2.34 -12.32 -11.48
C SER A 113 2.19 -10.81 -11.50
N GLU A 114 1.18 -10.30 -10.80
CA GLU A 114 0.85 -8.88 -10.70
C GLU A 114 1.32 -8.24 -9.39
N MET A 115 2.12 -8.97 -8.61
CA MET A 115 2.71 -8.49 -7.36
C MET A 115 4.16 -8.08 -7.56
N ILE A 116 4.55 -6.90 -7.07
CA ILE A 116 5.96 -6.48 -6.95
C ILE A 116 6.67 -7.32 -5.88
N GLU A 117 5.97 -7.60 -4.77
CA GLU A 117 6.42 -8.49 -3.70
C GLU A 117 5.24 -9.23 -3.06
N PRO A 118 5.47 -10.36 -2.38
CA PRO A 118 4.42 -11.07 -1.66
C PRO A 118 3.77 -10.21 -0.58
N VAL A 119 2.44 -10.20 -0.56
CA VAL A 119 1.64 -9.42 0.38
C VAL A 119 1.08 -10.27 1.51
N GLN A 120 0.66 -9.64 2.60
CA GLN A 120 0.08 -10.31 3.77
C GLN A 120 -1.34 -9.79 4.05
N LYS A 121 -2.19 -10.64 4.63
CA LYS A 121 -3.52 -10.24 5.10
C LYS A 121 -3.41 -9.04 6.07
N GLY A 122 -4.29 -8.05 5.91
CA GLY A 122 -4.31 -6.80 6.69
C GLY A 122 -3.33 -5.74 6.18
N GLN A 123 -2.45 -6.08 5.23
CA GLN A 123 -1.55 -5.12 4.61
C GLN A 123 -2.34 -4.21 3.67
N LYS A 124 -2.13 -2.90 3.77
CA LYS A 124 -2.67 -1.93 2.81
C LYS A 124 -1.63 -1.64 1.75
N ILE A 125 -2.03 -1.66 0.50
CA ILE A 125 -1.13 -1.53 -0.67
C ILE A 125 -1.75 -0.64 -1.74
N TRP A 126 -0.92 -0.03 -2.55
CA TRP A 126 -1.36 0.64 -3.77
C TRP A 126 -1.63 -0.39 -4.85
N ILE A 127 -2.79 -0.28 -5.46
CA ILE A 127 -3.26 -1.17 -6.52
C ILE A 127 -3.88 -0.38 -7.65
N LYS A 128 -3.92 -0.99 -8.83
CA LYS A 128 -4.70 -0.52 -9.98
C LYS A 128 -5.73 -1.59 -10.33
N LEU A 129 -6.98 -1.16 -10.50
CA LEU A 129 -8.04 -2.03 -11.02
C LEU A 129 -7.92 -2.15 -12.54
N TYR A 130 -7.95 -3.36 -13.07
CA TYR A 130 -7.95 -3.61 -14.51
C TYR A 130 -8.86 -4.78 -14.86
N GLU A 131 -9.20 -4.88 -16.15
CA GLU A 131 -9.91 -6.01 -16.72
C GLU A 131 -8.90 -6.91 -17.42
N ASP A 132 -8.89 -8.21 -17.09
CA ASP A 132 -8.04 -9.19 -17.73
C ASP A 132 -8.55 -9.54 -19.15
N LYS A 133 -7.75 -10.30 -19.91
CA LYS A 133 -8.10 -10.74 -21.27
C LYS A 133 -9.38 -11.59 -21.35
N THR A 134 -9.88 -12.06 -20.23
CA THR A 134 -11.11 -12.87 -20.14
C THR A 134 -12.34 -12.04 -19.75
N GLY A 135 -12.21 -10.72 -19.55
CA GLY A 135 -13.29 -9.84 -19.12
C GLY A 135 -13.57 -9.90 -17.62
N ARG A 136 -12.58 -10.31 -16.80
CA ARG A 136 -12.68 -10.33 -15.34
C ARG A 136 -11.92 -9.18 -14.74
N LEU A 137 -12.47 -8.58 -13.69
CA LEU A 137 -11.75 -7.60 -12.90
C LEU A 137 -10.64 -8.26 -12.08
N ALA A 138 -9.47 -7.66 -12.13
CA ALA A 138 -8.31 -8.04 -11.32
C ALA A 138 -7.59 -6.76 -10.86
N VAL A 139 -6.67 -6.90 -9.92
CA VAL A 139 -5.82 -5.78 -9.50
C VAL A 139 -4.34 -6.12 -9.66
N THR A 140 -3.54 -5.09 -9.85
CA THR A 140 -2.08 -5.18 -9.94
C THR A 140 -1.43 -4.21 -8.97
N THR A 141 -0.23 -4.54 -8.47
CA THR A 141 0.61 -3.62 -7.70
C THR A 141 1.60 -2.84 -8.57
N HIS A 142 1.62 -3.10 -9.88
CA HIS A 142 2.45 -2.37 -10.85
C HIS A 142 1.80 -1.02 -11.21
N VAL A 143 1.86 -0.07 -10.27
CA VAL A 143 1.18 1.24 -10.33
C VAL A 143 2.12 2.42 -10.61
N GLU A 144 3.41 2.16 -10.87
CA GLU A 144 4.44 3.21 -10.95
C GLU A 144 4.11 4.28 -11.98
N GLU A 145 3.76 3.89 -13.21
CA GLU A 145 3.46 4.86 -14.28
C GLU A 145 2.21 5.69 -13.97
N ASP A 146 1.19 5.05 -13.38
CA ASP A 146 -0.07 5.71 -13.04
C ASP A 146 0.14 6.70 -11.90
N ILE A 147 0.89 6.32 -10.87
CA ILE A 147 1.25 7.22 -9.76
C ILE A 147 2.08 8.39 -10.27
N ARG A 148 3.04 8.17 -11.19
CA ARG A 148 3.82 9.25 -11.80
C ARG A 148 2.95 10.25 -12.57
N ARG A 149 1.91 9.79 -13.27
CA ARG A 149 0.95 10.67 -13.96
C ARG A 149 0.10 11.49 -12.98
N LEU A 150 -0.22 10.92 -11.82
CA LEU A 150 -0.99 11.59 -10.76
C LEU A 150 -0.14 12.50 -9.90
N ALA A 151 1.18 12.36 -9.93
CA ALA A 151 2.11 13.08 -9.09
C ALA A 151 2.13 14.58 -9.40
N ARG A 152 2.45 15.36 -8.38
CA ARG A 152 2.66 16.81 -8.47
C ARG A 152 4.07 17.16 -8.05
N PRO A 153 4.71 18.16 -8.67
CA PRO A 153 6.02 18.62 -8.21
C PRO A 153 5.92 19.23 -6.82
N CYS A 154 6.84 18.87 -5.94
CA CYS A 154 6.96 19.46 -4.61
C CYS A 154 7.60 20.84 -4.73
N LYS A 155 6.81 21.92 -4.56
CA LYS A 155 7.25 23.31 -4.62
C LYS A 155 7.16 24.04 -3.29
N GLU A 156 6.51 23.44 -2.30
CA GLU A 156 6.12 24.08 -1.04
C GLU A 156 7.09 23.79 0.11
N LEU A 157 7.96 22.78 -0.06
CA LEU A 157 8.87 22.33 0.98
C LEU A 157 10.33 22.60 0.63
N ASN A 158 11.16 22.61 1.67
CA ASN A 158 12.60 22.84 1.58
C ASN A 158 13.39 21.59 1.98
N VAL A 159 14.66 21.57 1.61
CA VAL A 159 15.60 20.58 2.12
C VAL A 159 15.66 20.68 3.66
N GLY A 160 15.51 19.55 4.35
CA GLY A 160 15.42 19.48 5.80
C GLY A 160 14.01 19.23 6.34
N ASP A 161 12.98 19.59 5.60
CA ASP A 161 11.58 19.35 5.99
C ASP A 161 11.25 17.86 6.00
N LYS A 162 10.21 17.50 6.77
CA LYS A 162 9.72 16.14 6.87
C LYS A 162 8.50 15.95 5.98
N ILE A 163 8.44 14.81 5.31
CA ILE A 163 7.26 14.36 4.59
C ILE A 163 6.82 12.98 5.08
N THR A 164 5.54 12.73 4.99
CA THR A 164 4.92 11.42 5.27
C THR A 164 4.31 10.88 3.99
N GLY A 165 4.64 9.65 3.65
CA GLY A 165 4.09 9.01 2.46
C GLY A 165 4.03 7.50 2.61
N THR A 166 3.29 6.85 1.71
CA THR A 166 3.14 5.40 1.67
C THR A 166 3.97 4.79 0.54
N VAL A 167 4.58 3.66 0.81
CA VAL A 167 5.42 2.92 -0.16
C VAL A 167 4.53 2.36 -1.27
N TYR A 168 4.81 2.73 -2.51
CA TYR A 168 4.10 2.19 -3.67
C TYR A 168 4.97 1.35 -4.60
N ASN A 169 6.30 1.49 -4.51
CA ASN A 169 7.22 0.70 -5.31
C ASN A 169 8.54 0.43 -4.56
N ILE A 170 9.08 -0.78 -4.74
CA ILE A 170 10.35 -1.23 -4.17
C ILE A 170 11.22 -1.74 -5.32
N THR A 171 12.39 -1.13 -5.49
CA THR A 171 13.34 -1.42 -6.55
C THR A 171 14.71 -1.81 -5.99
N ARG A 172 15.61 -2.28 -6.84
CA ARG A 172 17.00 -2.53 -6.46
C ARG A 172 17.77 -1.28 -6.01
N GLN A 173 17.37 -0.10 -6.47
CA GLN A 173 18.03 1.17 -6.15
C GLN A 173 17.48 1.82 -4.88
N GLY A 174 16.23 1.56 -4.55
CA GLY A 174 15.56 2.17 -3.41
C GLY A 174 14.05 2.02 -3.46
N ILE A 175 13.41 2.78 -2.60
CA ILE A 175 11.98 2.72 -2.32
C ILE A 175 11.35 4.04 -2.74
N PHE A 176 10.18 3.94 -3.38
CA PHE A 176 9.38 5.08 -3.75
C PHE A 176 8.14 5.19 -2.86
N ILE A 177 7.90 6.39 -2.38
CA ILE A 177 6.71 6.74 -1.60
C ILE A 177 5.88 7.79 -2.31
N ILE A 178 4.58 7.80 -2.05
CA ILE A 178 3.66 8.86 -2.46
C ILE A 178 3.01 9.50 -1.24
N THR A 179 2.99 10.83 -1.17
CA THR A 179 2.33 11.58 -0.10
C THR A 179 0.86 11.83 -0.42
N ARG A 180 0.09 12.34 0.54
CA ARG A 180 -1.32 12.76 0.32
C ARG A 180 -1.42 13.90 -0.69
N GLU A 181 -0.42 14.79 -0.71
CA GLU A 181 -0.30 15.92 -1.64
C GLU A 181 0.13 15.47 -3.04
N ARG A 182 0.35 14.16 -3.23
CA ARG A 182 0.83 13.53 -4.47
C ARG A 182 2.28 13.87 -4.83
N TRP A 183 3.12 14.15 -3.85
CA TRP A 183 4.56 14.25 -4.06
C TRP A 183 5.21 12.88 -4.05
N ILE A 184 6.14 12.65 -4.97
CA ILE A 184 6.93 11.41 -4.99
C ILE A 184 8.22 11.62 -4.21
N GLY A 185 8.44 10.74 -3.21
CA GLY A 185 9.68 10.64 -2.46
C GLY A 185 10.47 9.40 -2.86
N PHE A 186 11.79 9.54 -2.96
CA PHE A 186 12.72 8.45 -3.21
C PHE A 186 13.66 8.26 -2.02
N LEU A 187 13.72 7.04 -1.50
CA LEU A 187 14.60 6.61 -0.43
C LEU A 187 15.63 5.64 -0.98
N HIS A 188 16.89 6.07 -1.09
CA HIS A 188 17.97 5.22 -1.60
C HIS A 188 18.30 4.08 -0.63
N ASN A 189 18.63 2.89 -1.13
CA ASN A 189 18.91 1.69 -0.33
C ASN A 189 20.00 1.89 0.73
N SER A 190 21.01 2.74 0.49
CA SER A 190 22.06 3.06 1.48
C SER A 190 21.54 3.72 2.76
N ASN A 191 20.32 4.26 2.73
CA ASN A 191 19.66 4.94 3.85
C ASN A 191 18.64 4.05 4.57
N ILE A 192 18.55 2.76 4.19
CA ILE A 192 17.60 1.79 4.73
C ILE A 192 18.33 0.85 5.67
N ASN A 193 17.88 0.80 6.93
CA ASN A 193 18.44 -0.09 7.97
C ASN A 193 17.45 -1.16 8.42
N THR A 194 16.22 -1.15 7.89
CA THR A 194 15.13 -2.04 8.28
C THR A 194 14.40 -2.57 7.05
N VAL A 195 13.71 -3.68 7.20
CA VAL A 195 12.85 -4.20 6.13
C VAL A 195 11.62 -3.30 6.00
N ILE A 196 11.43 -2.75 4.81
CA ILE A 196 10.29 -1.89 4.48
C ILE A 196 9.42 -2.64 3.47
N LYS A 197 8.10 -2.59 3.66
CA LYS A 197 7.11 -3.31 2.85
C LYS A 197 6.28 -2.35 2.00
N LEU A 198 5.70 -2.87 0.91
CA LEU A 198 4.69 -2.14 0.13
C LEU A 198 3.56 -1.64 1.05
N GLY A 199 3.06 -0.45 0.78
CA GLY A 199 1.98 0.18 1.53
C GLY A 199 2.36 0.66 2.94
N GLN A 200 3.59 0.44 3.40
CA GLN A 200 4.05 0.96 4.68
C GLN A 200 4.12 2.49 4.64
N GLU A 201 3.61 3.13 5.69
CA GLU A 201 3.79 4.57 5.88
C GLU A 201 5.20 4.86 6.38
N LEU A 202 5.86 5.83 5.77
CA LEU A 202 7.20 6.28 6.11
C LEU A 202 7.20 7.80 6.36
N ILE A 203 7.95 8.21 7.37
CA ILE A 203 8.26 9.61 7.63
C ILE A 203 9.73 9.82 7.26
N GLY A 204 9.98 10.59 6.24
CA GLY A 204 11.33 10.89 5.77
C GLY A 204 11.65 12.38 5.82
N ARG A 205 12.93 12.71 5.98
CA ARG A 205 13.43 14.08 5.86
C ARG A 205 13.94 14.32 4.43
N ILE A 206 13.52 15.40 3.81
CA ILE A 206 13.98 15.80 2.48
C ILE A 206 15.49 16.10 2.52
N THR A 207 16.25 15.43 1.66
CA THR A 207 17.70 15.65 1.51
C THR A 207 18.05 16.38 0.23
N PHE A 208 17.19 16.28 -0.78
CA PHE A 208 17.37 16.93 -2.07
C PHE A 208 16.01 17.03 -2.78
N ILE A 209 15.79 18.13 -3.49
CA ILE A 209 14.63 18.36 -4.36
C ILE A 209 15.13 18.38 -5.80
N ARG A 210 14.60 17.47 -6.62
CA ARG A 210 14.98 17.33 -8.03
C ARG A 210 14.28 18.40 -8.87
N GLU A 211 14.80 18.65 -10.07
CA GLU A 211 14.21 19.60 -11.02
C GLU A 211 12.78 19.23 -11.44
N ASP A 212 12.47 17.93 -11.51
CA ASP A 212 11.14 17.41 -11.79
C ASP A 212 10.16 17.55 -10.60
N GLY A 213 10.62 18.07 -9.47
CA GLY A 213 9.86 18.23 -8.24
C GLY A 213 9.71 16.96 -7.39
N HIS A 214 10.33 15.84 -7.79
CA HIS A 214 10.48 14.69 -6.92
C HIS A 214 11.50 14.96 -5.82
N VAL A 215 11.36 14.34 -4.67
CA VAL A 215 12.25 14.59 -3.53
C VAL A 215 13.01 13.33 -3.13
N ASN A 216 14.29 13.48 -2.83
CA ASN A 216 15.05 12.43 -2.17
C ASN A 216 14.88 12.57 -0.66
N ILE A 217 14.65 11.46 0.03
CA ILE A 217 14.42 11.44 1.47
C ILE A 217 15.42 10.54 2.19
N SER A 218 15.58 10.79 3.48
CA SER A 218 16.34 9.94 4.39
C SER A 218 15.53 9.65 5.64
N LEU A 219 15.59 8.41 6.12
CA LEU A 219 15.03 8.00 7.41
C LEU A 219 16.00 8.29 8.57
N ARG A 220 17.26 8.57 8.24
CA ARG A 220 18.29 8.89 9.25
C ARG A 220 17.99 10.25 9.87
N GLN A 221 18.23 10.34 11.14
CA GLN A 221 18.24 11.62 11.85
C GLN A 221 19.38 12.50 11.33
N THR A 222 19.34 13.80 11.59
CA THR A 222 20.48 14.68 11.31
C THR A 222 21.68 14.22 12.11
N LYS A 223 22.90 14.42 11.59
CA LYS A 223 24.14 14.10 12.32
C LYS A 223 24.16 14.71 13.74
N GLU A 224 23.59 15.89 13.89
CA GLU A 224 23.48 16.56 15.21
C GLU A 224 22.52 15.83 16.16
N ARG A 225 21.38 15.32 15.66
CA ARG A 225 20.44 14.54 16.50
C ARG A 225 20.97 13.15 16.80
N GLU A 226 21.62 12.49 15.83
CA GLU A 226 22.32 11.23 16.09
C GLU A 226 23.40 11.44 17.15
N MET A 227 24.17 12.51 17.03
CA MET A 227 25.23 12.84 17.95
C MET A 227 24.71 13.21 19.35
N ASN A 228 23.59 13.95 19.45
CA ASN A 228 22.96 14.25 20.75
C ASN A 228 22.37 13.01 21.40
N HIS A 229 21.79 12.09 20.61
CA HIS A 229 21.32 10.80 21.09
C HIS A 229 22.49 9.93 21.57
N ASP A 230 23.56 9.83 20.80
CA ASP A 230 24.79 9.10 21.12
C ASP A 230 25.42 9.67 22.40
N MET A 231 25.44 11.00 22.54
CA MET A 231 25.93 11.68 23.76
C MET A 231 25.08 11.33 24.98
N ALA A 232 23.75 11.32 24.87
CA ALA A 232 22.86 10.95 25.96
C ALA A 232 23.08 9.49 26.40
N VAL A 233 23.22 8.56 25.47
CA VAL A 233 23.50 7.14 25.74
C VAL A 233 24.86 6.97 26.42
N LEU A 234 25.90 7.73 26.01
CA LEU A 234 27.21 7.68 26.67
C LEU A 234 27.17 8.24 28.08
N ILE A 235 26.48 9.37 28.28
CA ILE A 235 26.32 9.97 29.63
C ILE A 235 25.60 8.98 30.55
N ASP A 236 24.55 8.33 30.09
CA ASP A 236 23.81 7.33 30.87
C ASP A 236 24.70 6.13 31.20
N CYS A 237 25.48 5.63 30.26
CA CYS A 237 26.46 4.57 30.48
C CYS A 237 27.55 4.98 31.52
N MET A 238 28.04 6.20 31.43
CA MET A 238 29.02 6.73 32.39
C MET A 238 28.41 6.85 33.81
N ASN A 239 27.19 7.34 33.94
CA ASN A 239 26.48 7.44 35.21
C ASN A 239 26.30 6.07 35.87
N GLN A 240 26.03 5.01 35.10
CA GLN A 240 25.93 3.64 35.59
C GLN A 240 27.29 3.05 36.03
N HIS A 241 28.42 3.64 35.59
CA HIS A 241 29.78 3.15 35.88
C HIS A 241 30.62 4.18 36.63
N ASN A 242 30.03 4.90 37.60
CA ASN A 242 30.71 5.87 38.46
C ASN A 242 31.46 6.99 37.70
N GLY A 243 30.91 7.44 36.61
CA GLY A 243 31.49 8.53 35.80
C GLY A 243 32.58 8.09 34.83
N LEU A 244 32.87 6.80 34.71
CA LEU A 244 33.88 6.27 33.82
C LEU A 244 33.23 5.48 32.66
N LEU A 245 33.74 5.64 31.46
CA LEU A 245 33.31 4.82 30.35
C LEU A 245 34.01 3.45 30.43
N PRO A 246 33.26 2.31 30.44
CA PRO A 246 33.85 0.98 30.58
C PRO A 246 34.53 0.48 29.29
N TYR A 247 34.73 1.36 28.31
CA TYR A 247 35.33 1.06 27.03
C TYR A 247 36.57 1.90 26.78
N THR A 248 37.60 1.27 26.22
CA THR A 248 38.86 1.92 25.80
C THR A 248 39.10 1.74 24.30
N ASP A 249 40.15 2.39 23.78
CA ASP A 249 40.57 2.21 22.38
C ASP A 249 40.98 0.78 22.04
N LYS A 250 41.19 -0.05 23.03
CA LYS A 250 41.49 -1.50 22.89
C LYS A 250 40.27 -2.40 22.97
N SER A 251 39.09 -1.83 23.34
CA SER A 251 37.85 -2.60 23.44
C SER A 251 37.35 -3.10 22.10
N ASP A 252 36.75 -4.29 22.08
CA ASP A 252 36.23 -4.91 20.86
C ASP A 252 35.05 -4.06 20.31
N SER A 253 35.15 -3.73 19.02
CA SER A 253 34.13 -2.95 18.31
C SER A 253 32.76 -3.64 18.26
N LYS A 254 32.73 -4.98 18.33
CA LYS A 254 31.47 -5.75 18.37
C LYS A 254 30.77 -5.62 19.71
N LEU A 255 31.51 -5.60 20.83
CA LEU A 255 30.96 -5.38 22.17
C LEU A 255 30.39 -3.96 22.32
N ILE A 256 31.10 -2.96 21.83
CA ILE A 256 30.65 -1.57 21.83
C ILE A 256 29.33 -1.45 21.01
N LYS A 257 29.29 -2.05 19.83
CA LYS A 257 28.09 -2.02 18.96
C LYS A 257 26.91 -2.76 19.60
N LEU A 258 27.16 -3.85 20.31
CA LEU A 258 26.11 -4.64 21.00
C LEU A 258 25.50 -3.86 22.16
N ASN A 259 26.33 -3.24 23.00
CA ASN A 259 25.91 -2.61 24.25
C ASN A 259 25.45 -1.16 24.10
N LEU A 260 26.13 -0.39 23.24
CA LEU A 260 25.82 1.02 23.02
C LEU A 260 25.07 1.31 21.71
N ARG A 261 24.95 0.31 20.84
CA ARG A 261 24.40 0.43 19.46
C ARG A 261 25.13 1.46 18.60
N MET A 262 26.35 1.81 18.95
CA MET A 262 27.20 2.79 18.27
C MET A 262 28.44 2.14 17.67
N SER A 263 29.07 2.83 16.71
CA SER A 263 30.39 2.45 16.23
C SER A 263 31.47 2.92 17.20
N LYS A 264 32.60 2.21 17.24
CA LYS A 264 33.75 2.59 18.07
C LYS A 264 34.26 4.00 17.77
N SER A 265 34.27 4.41 16.49
CA SER A 265 34.63 5.77 16.07
C SER A 265 33.63 6.83 16.55
N ALA A 266 32.34 6.50 16.60
CA ALA A 266 31.32 7.40 17.14
C ALA A 266 31.53 7.59 18.65
N VAL A 267 31.84 6.52 19.39
CA VAL A 267 32.13 6.61 20.85
C VAL A 267 33.35 7.49 21.12
N SER A 268 34.46 7.30 20.39
CA SER A 268 35.68 8.11 20.57
C SER A 268 35.45 9.57 20.24
N TYR A 269 34.73 9.87 19.15
CA TYR A 269 34.44 11.24 18.74
C TYR A 269 33.51 11.97 19.73
N THR A 270 32.44 11.29 20.15
CA THR A 270 31.46 11.87 21.07
C THR A 270 32.03 12.05 22.48
N HIS A 271 32.90 11.13 22.92
CA HIS A 271 33.59 11.21 24.22
C HIS A 271 34.53 12.42 24.28
N LEU A 272 35.35 12.65 23.23
CA LEU A 272 36.22 13.83 23.11
C LEU A 272 35.41 15.14 23.21
N ARG A 273 34.31 15.22 22.51
CA ARG A 273 33.46 16.42 22.49
C ARG A 273 32.70 16.66 23.80
N ALA A 274 32.34 15.59 24.52
CA ALA A 274 31.73 15.69 25.86
C ALA A 274 32.74 16.29 26.87
N HIS A 275 33.99 15.93 26.76
CA HIS A 275 35.06 16.53 27.58
C HIS A 275 35.32 18.00 27.28
N GLU A 276 35.27 18.39 25.97
CA GLU A 276 35.40 19.81 25.58
C GLU A 276 34.22 20.65 26.12
N THR A 277 33.01 20.10 26.09
CA THR A 277 31.81 20.83 26.59
C THR A 277 31.84 20.95 28.12
N ALA A 278 32.29 19.93 28.83
CA ALA A 278 32.43 19.96 30.30
C ALA A 278 33.54 20.91 30.74
N ALA A 279 34.64 21.03 29.96
CA ALA A 279 35.73 21.96 30.25
C ALA A 279 35.38 23.44 30.00
N ASN A 280 34.37 23.73 29.16
CA ASN A 280 33.90 25.07 28.90
C ASN A 280 32.78 25.57 29.84
N LEU A 281 32.37 24.75 30.81
CA LEU A 281 31.36 25.07 31.83
C LEU A 281 31.96 25.36 33.23
N VAL A 282 33.28 25.47 33.36
CA VAL A 282 34.01 25.88 34.57
C VAL A 282 34.53 27.31 34.47
#